data_4b6254cdbb3e99b214c27912aa1f4a72
#
_entry.id   4b6254cdbb3e99b214c27912aa1f4a72
#
_cell.length_a   1.000
_cell.length_b   1.000
_cell.length_c   1.000
_cell.angle_alpha   90.00
_cell.angle_beta   90.00
_cell.angle_gamma   90.00
#
_symmetry.space_group_name_H-M   'P 1'
#
loop_
_entity.id
_entity.type
_entity.pdbx_description
1 polymer ?
#
loop_
_entity_poly.entity_id
_entity_poly.type
_entity_poly.pdbx_seq_one_letter_code
_entity_poly.pdbx_strand_id
1 'polypeptide(L)'
;MSSLPPPTRSLPVTRSMKPLLRILSLSLLPVLVHAADRPNILFVAVDDLRPEFGAYGAGYVKSPNLDRIAKAGLTFTRAYCQQAVCSPTRSSLLTGARPDTTKVWDLETHFRTALPNVVTLGQHFKNHGYFVQGMGKIYHGSFDDAPTWSVPWQSSRGQAYGLPANLALNSRQSAAPGTAADTAKKSGKKKKEATPRNSRGPAFEGADVPDDTFTDGANATLAVATLGQLAKKKEPFFLAVGFSKPHLPFVAPKKYWDLYDPTKIQLAPNKFRPKDAPDYAIQPGGELRNYHGIPEGSIPDDLARQLRHGYYAAISYMDAQLGRVLDELDRLDLRKNTIVILWGDHGWKLGEHDAWCKHSNAENDTNGALLLSVPGMKHAGAKATGLVEFVDIYPTLADLAGLPLPAHLEGLSFKPVLDNPSRPWKPAAFSQYPRPGNSATGGQPLMGYSMRTERYRFTAWLHRDDPSKVAALELYDHQTDPQENQNLAKRTEHAALVAQLTTQLRAGWKAAAPAR
;
A
#
# COMPACT_ATOMS: atom_id res chain seq x y z
N MET A 1 -49.10 44.64 93.32
CA MET A 1 -48.14 45.75 93.18
C MET A 1 -47.31 45.41 91.93
N SER A 2 -47.69 46.04 90.85
CA SER A 2 -47.24 45.80 89.48
C SER A 2 -45.99 46.59 89.16
N SER A 3 -45.05 45.98 88.52
CA SER A 3 -43.90 46.65 87.93
C SER A 3 -43.87 46.31 86.40
N LEU A 4 -43.91 47.38 85.61
CA LEU A 4 -43.83 47.39 84.18
C LEU A 4 -42.42 47.04 83.69
N PRO A 5 -42.26 46.37 82.57
CA PRO A 5 -40.94 46.15 81.96
C PRO A 5 -40.54 47.33 81.04
N PRO A 6 -39.22 47.51 80.79
CA PRO A 6 -38.67 48.62 80.02
C PRO A 6 -38.77 48.36 78.48
N PRO A 7 -38.59 49.40 77.66
CA PRO A 7 -38.84 49.33 76.19
C PRO A 7 -37.72 48.66 75.41
N THR A 8 -38.12 47.88 74.38
CA THR A 8 -37.26 47.19 73.43
C THR A 8 -36.69 48.16 72.38
N ARG A 9 -35.35 48.21 72.26
CA ARG A 9 -34.61 48.88 71.18
C ARG A 9 -34.74 48.13 69.87
N SER A 10 -35.20 48.79 68.86
CA SER A 10 -35.17 48.35 67.45
C SER A 10 -33.75 48.35 66.85
N LEU A 11 -33.28 47.22 66.34
CA LEU A 11 -32.06 47.08 65.57
C LEU A 11 -32.34 47.41 64.12
N PRO A 12 -31.35 47.96 63.33
CA PRO A 12 -31.53 48.30 61.93
C PRO A 12 -31.47 47.05 61.05
N VAL A 13 -32.36 46.97 60.05
CA VAL A 13 -32.43 45.96 59.00
C VAL A 13 -31.25 46.19 58.05
N THR A 14 -30.27 45.29 58.03
CA THR A 14 -29.22 45.21 56.98
C THR A 14 -29.80 44.62 55.71
N ARG A 15 -29.86 45.40 54.64
CA ARG A 15 -30.17 44.92 53.27
C ARG A 15 -29.03 44.02 52.78
N SER A 16 -29.31 42.75 52.63
CA SER A 16 -28.45 41.76 51.94
C SER A 16 -28.40 42.06 50.44
N MET A 17 -27.26 42.55 49.94
CA MET A 17 -26.96 42.58 48.50
C MET A 17 -26.56 41.17 48.06
N LYS A 18 -27.40 40.51 47.23
CA LYS A 18 -27.08 39.28 46.54
C LYS A 18 -26.06 39.62 45.39
N PRO A 19 -24.92 38.91 45.29
CA PRO A 19 -24.05 39.09 44.13
C PRO A 19 -24.69 38.49 42.89
N LEU A 20 -24.91 39.31 41.86
CA LEU A 20 -25.24 38.84 40.49
C LEU A 20 -24.03 38.15 39.91
N LEU A 21 -24.05 36.82 39.90
CA LEU A 21 -23.09 35.98 39.18
C LEU A 21 -23.38 36.11 37.66
N ARG A 22 -22.63 36.99 36.96
CA ARG A 22 -22.62 37.07 35.51
C ARG A 22 -21.89 35.82 35.01
N ILE A 23 -22.66 34.78 34.59
CA ILE A 23 -22.16 33.65 33.82
C ILE A 23 -21.78 34.18 32.44
N LEU A 24 -20.47 34.37 32.23
CA LEU A 24 -19.90 34.65 30.93
C LEU A 24 -19.96 33.35 30.13
N SER A 25 -21.03 33.14 29.38
CA SER A 25 -21.14 32.03 28.41
C SER A 25 -20.13 32.28 27.31
N LEU A 26 -18.96 31.65 27.41
CA LEU A 26 -17.99 31.57 26.33
C LEU A 26 -18.59 30.63 25.27
N SER A 27 -19.32 31.20 24.32
CA SER A 27 -19.76 30.48 23.13
C SER A 27 -18.52 30.12 22.32
N LEU A 28 -18.06 28.87 22.43
CA LEU A 28 -17.16 28.25 21.45
C LEU A 28 -17.92 28.21 20.11
N LEU A 29 -17.75 29.25 19.29
CA LEU A 29 -18.13 29.19 17.89
C LEU A 29 -17.28 28.08 17.25
N PRO A 30 -17.88 27.05 16.66
CA PRO A 30 -17.12 26.12 15.86
C PRO A 30 -16.48 26.93 14.72
N VAL A 31 -15.15 26.89 14.63
CA VAL A 31 -14.44 27.39 13.47
C VAL A 31 -14.87 26.50 12.31
N LEU A 32 -15.84 26.98 11.52
CA LEU A 32 -16.22 26.40 10.25
C LEU A 32 -15.06 26.64 9.29
N VAL A 33 -14.10 25.69 9.26
CA VAL A 33 -13.12 25.62 8.18
C VAL A 33 -13.94 25.45 6.88
N HIS A 34 -13.93 26.48 6.05
CA HIS A 34 -14.63 26.45 4.77
C HIS A 34 -14.07 25.30 3.92
N ALA A 35 -14.93 24.58 3.22
CA ALA A 35 -14.52 23.48 2.34
C ALA A 35 -13.46 23.91 1.29
N ALA A 36 -13.42 25.19 0.94
CA ALA A 36 -12.44 25.80 0.04
C ALA A 36 -11.00 25.85 0.60
N ASP A 37 -10.82 25.74 1.94
CA ASP A 37 -9.49 25.78 2.58
C ASP A 37 -8.86 24.38 2.77
N ARG A 38 -9.60 23.31 2.45
CA ARG A 38 -9.11 21.94 2.58
C ARG A 38 -8.24 21.57 1.37
N PRO A 39 -7.12 20.85 1.58
CA PRO A 39 -6.26 20.43 0.47
C PRO A 39 -6.95 19.39 -0.41
N ASN A 40 -6.72 19.46 -1.70
CA ASN A 40 -7.01 18.37 -2.62
C ASN A 40 -6.09 17.18 -2.35
N ILE A 41 -6.50 15.99 -2.77
CA ILE A 41 -5.69 14.78 -2.69
C ILE A 41 -5.50 14.22 -4.10
N LEU A 42 -4.24 14.02 -4.50
CA LEU A 42 -3.86 13.17 -5.63
C LEU A 42 -3.28 11.87 -5.04
N PHE A 43 -4.06 10.80 -5.11
CA PHE A 43 -3.74 9.48 -4.57
C PHE A 43 -3.29 8.57 -5.72
N VAL A 44 -1.98 8.30 -5.79
CA VAL A 44 -1.39 7.48 -6.86
C VAL A 44 -1.06 6.10 -6.33
N ALA A 45 -1.71 5.08 -6.88
CA ALA A 45 -1.45 3.68 -6.60
C ALA A 45 -0.66 3.06 -7.76
N VAL A 46 0.43 2.36 -7.45
CA VAL A 46 1.29 1.70 -8.46
C VAL A 46 1.42 0.22 -8.13
N ASP A 47 1.14 -0.64 -9.10
CA ASP A 47 1.10 -2.08 -8.91
C ASP A 47 2.50 -2.68 -9.02
N ASP A 48 2.90 -3.51 -8.05
CA ASP A 48 4.20 -4.20 -7.99
C ASP A 48 5.43 -3.26 -7.97
N LEU A 49 5.31 -2.01 -7.50
CA LEU A 49 6.43 -1.07 -7.43
C LEU A 49 7.24 -1.26 -6.15
N ARG A 50 8.39 -1.94 -6.26
CA ARG A 50 9.37 -2.04 -5.16
C ARG A 50 10.16 -0.73 -4.98
N PRO A 51 10.75 -0.46 -3.79
CA PRO A 51 11.55 0.73 -3.53
C PRO A 51 12.94 0.65 -4.20
N GLU A 52 12.98 0.54 -5.55
CA GLU A 52 14.19 0.45 -6.37
C GLU A 52 14.12 1.46 -7.53
N PHE A 53 14.25 2.75 -7.18
CA PHE A 53 14.35 3.86 -8.13
C PHE A 53 15.14 5.03 -7.51
N GLY A 54 15.32 6.15 -8.22
CA GLY A 54 16.22 7.23 -7.83
C GLY A 54 16.08 7.69 -6.37
N ALA A 55 14.88 7.96 -5.89
CA ALA A 55 14.62 8.39 -4.51
C ALA A 55 15.09 7.39 -3.44
N TYR A 56 15.12 6.09 -3.77
CA TYR A 56 15.63 5.03 -2.90
C TYR A 56 17.11 4.71 -3.13
N GLY A 57 17.80 5.47 -4.00
CA GLY A 57 19.23 5.31 -4.27
C GLY A 57 19.57 4.46 -5.49
N ALA A 58 18.58 3.92 -6.20
CA ALA A 58 18.77 3.15 -7.42
C ALA A 58 18.78 4.07 -8.67
N GLY A 59 19.78 4.95 -8.78
CA GLY A 59 19.90 5.94 -9.86
C GLY A 59 20.08 5.35 -11.27
N TYR A 60 20.28 4.03 -11.36
CA TYR A 60 20.26 3.32 -12.64
C TYR A 60 18.85 3.14 -13.20
N VAL A 61 17.79 3.17 -12.39
CA VAL A 61 16.38 3.20 -12.83
C VAL A 61 16.00 4.64 -13.20
N LYS A 62 15.50 4.86 -14.41
CA LYS A 62 15.14 6.18 -14.92
C LYS A 62 13.72 6.54 -14.51
N SER A 63 13.60 7.37 -13.46
CA SER A 63 12.33 7.70 -12.78
C SER A 63 12.24 9.18 -12.35
N PRO A 64 12.43 10.16 -13.28
CA PRO A 64 12.53 11.58 -12.91
C PRO A 64 11.25 12.14 -12.24
N ASN A 65 10.08 11.60 -12.52
CA ASN A 65 8.82 12.08 -11.96
C ASN A 65 8.52 11.52 -10.56
N LEU A 66 8.92 10.27 -10.28
CA LEU A 66 8.97 9.73 -8.91
C LEU A 66 9.94 10.56 -8.06
N ASP A 67 11.12 10.88 -8.61
CA ASP A 67 12.12 11.72 -7.93
C ASP A 67 11.62 13.16 -7.71
N ARG A 68 10.76 13.69 -8.61
CA ARG A 68 10.11 14.99 -8.45
C ARG A 68 9.15 15.00 -7.25
N ILE A 69 8.37 13.94 -7.03
CA ILE A 69 7.52 13.81 -5.83
C ILE A 69 8.40 13.71 -4.59
N ALA A 70 9.44 12.89 -4.62
CA ALA A 70 10.37 12.71 -3.50
C ALA A 70 11.08 14.01 -3.12
N LYS A 71 11.53 14.80 -4.11
CA LYS A 71 12.15 16.12 -3.90
C LYS A 71 11.20 17.14 -3.29
N ALA A 72 9.91 17.08 -3.65
CA ALA A 72 8.88 17.96 -3.11
C ALA A 72 8.24 17.45 -1.81
N GLY A 73 8.58 16.23 -1.37
CA GLY A 73 7.95 15.53 -0.26
C GLY A 73 8.94 14.74 0.59
N LEU A 74 8.43 13.71 1.25
CA LEU A 74 9.22 12.71 2.00
C LEU A 74 9.26 11.38 1.24
N THR A 75 10.42 10.72 1.32
CA THR A 75 10.59 9.32 0.95
C THR A 75 10.60 8.46 2.21
N PHE A 76 9.64 7.56 2.36
CA PHE A 76 9.60 6.61 3.47
C PHE A 76 10.42 5.38 3.13
N THR A 77 11.55 5.18 3.79
CA THR A 77 12.48 4.10 3.47
C THR A 77 12.05 2.73 4.01
N ARG A 78 11.12 2.72 4.97
CA ARG A 78 10.62 1.52 5.66
C ARG A 78 9.10 1.57 5.79
N ALA A 79 8.40 1.32 4.68
CA ALA A 79 6.94 1.32 4.59
C ALA A 79 6.42 -0.08 4.22
N TYR A 80 5.63 -0.69 5.12
CA TYR A 80 5.29 -2.10 5.03
C TYR A 80 3.82 -2.34 4.72
N CYS A 81 3.55 -3.23 3.76
CA CYS A 81 2.20 -3.74 3.50
C CYS A 81 1.81 -4.80 4.53
N GLN A 82 0.51 -4.98 4.73
CA GLN A 82 -0.02 -5.96 5.68
C GLN A 82 0.00 -7.39 5.13
N GLN A 83 -0.01 -7.53 3.81
CA GLN A 83 0.17 -8.81 3.12
C GLN A 83 0.66 -8.55 1.70
N ALA A 84 1.77 -9.14 1.30
CA ALA A 84 2.43 -8.86 0.03
C ALA A 84 1.72 -9.54 -1.16
N VAL A 85 0.50 -9.09 -1.43
CA VAL A 85 -0.29 -9.40 -2.63
C VAL A 85 -1.42 -8.38 -2.80
N CYS A 86 -1.75 -8.05 -4.05
CA CYS A 86 -2.55 -6.87 -4.42
C CYS A 86 -3.89 -6.73 -3.67
N SER A 87 -4.79 -7.72 -3.68
CA SER A 87 -6.13 -7.57 -3.07
C SER A 87 -6.08 -7.35 -1.55
N PRO A 88 -5.35 -8.17 -0.75
CA PRO A 88 -5.23 -7.98 0.68
C PRO A 88 -4.63 -6.63 1.08
N THR A 89 -3.54 -6.20 0.43
CA THR A 89 -2.90 -4.94 0.79
C THR A 89 -3.79 -3.74 0.43
N ARG A 90 -4.42 -3.75 -0.75
CA ARG A 90 -5.33 -2.69 -1.20
C ARG A 90 -6.58 -2.64 -0.31
N SER A 91 -7.16 -3.79 0.03
CA SER A 91 -8.26 -3.88 0.99
C SER A 91 -7.87 -3.32 2.36
N SER A 92 -6.69 -3.66 2.88
CA SER A 92 -6.22 -3.14 4.17
C SER A 92 -6.04 -1.63 4.17
N LEU A 93 -5.35 -1.07 3.17
CA LEU A 93 -5.14 0.38 3.08
C LEU A 93 -6.46 1.12 2.91
N LEU A 94 -7.31 0.69 1.97
CA LEU A 94 -8.53 1.40 1.61
C LEU A 94 -9.63 1.29 2.67
N THR A 95 -9.63 0.24 3.50
CA THR A 95 -10.54 0.12 4.65
C THR A 95 -9.95 0.62 5.95
N GLY A 96 -8.62 0.79 6.04
CA GLY A 96 -7.91 1.09 7.28
C GLY A 96 -7.89 -0.07 8.28
N ALA A 97 -8.17 -1.30 7.82
CA ALA A 97 -8.26 -2.51 8.65
C ALA A 97 -7.32 -3.62 8.12
N ARG A 98 -6.76 -4.42 9.00
CA ARG A 98 -5.78 -5.47 8.66
C ARG A 98 -6.44 -6.70 8.05
N PRO A 99 -5.67 -7.60 7.37
CA PRO A 99 -6.24 -8.78 6.70
C PRO A 99 -7.06 -9.69 7.62
N ASP A 100 -6.69 -9.83 8.89
CA ASP A 100 -7.45 -10.63 9.85
C ASP A 100 -8.82 -10.01 10.20
N THR A 101 -8.97 -8.69 10.04
CA THR A 101 -10.25 -7.98 10.20
C THR A 101 -11.04 -7.98 8.89
N THR A 102 -10.39 -7.66 7.76
CA THR A 102 -11.05 -7.66 6.43
C THR A 102 -11.41 -9.06 5.94
N LYS A 103 -10.77 -10.12 6.47
CA LYS A 103 -10.84 -11.52 6.01
C LYS A 103 -10.43 -11.70 4.55
N VAL A 104 -9.63 -10.77 4.01
CA VAL A 104 -9.09 -10.84 2.66
C VAL A 104 -7.64 -11.32 2.73
N TRP A 105 -7.42 -12.58 2.37
CA TRP A 105 -6.10 -13.22 2.32
C TRP A 105 -5.73 -13.74 0.93
N ASP A 106 -6.62 -13.53 -0.05
CA ASP A 106 -6.54 -14.02 -1.42
C ASP A 106 -6.92 -12.94 -2.44
N LEU A 107 -7.02 -13.32 -3.71
CA LEU A 107 -7.39 -12.43 -4.82
C LEU A 107 -8.88 -12.56 -5.21
N GLU A 108 -9.69 -13.28 -4.44
CA GLU A 108 -11.06 -13.67 -4.78
C GLU A 108 -12.10 -13.17 -3.77
N THR A 109 -11.66 -12.82 -2.56
CA THR A 109 -12.54 -12.36 -1.48
C THR A 109 -12.68 -10.84 -1.49
N HIS A 110 -13.93 -10.36 -1.48
CA HIS A 110 -14.21 -8.93 -1.31
C HIS A 110 -14.33 -8.58 0.18
N PHE A 111 -13.69 -7.48 0.62
CA PHE A 111 -13.69 -7.05 2.03
C PHE A 111 -15.09 -6.79 2.58
N ARG A 112 -16.07 -6.40 1.75
CA ARG A 112 -17.45 -6.19 2.19
C ARG A 112 -18.16 -7.47 2.62
N THR A 113 -17.63 -8.63 2.32
CA THR A 113 -18.12 -9.90 2.85
C THR A 113 -18.00 -9.96 4.38
N ALA A 114 -16.88 -9.50 4.92
CA ALA A 114 -16.64 -9.45 6.38
C ALA A 114 -17.02 -8.09 6.99
N LEU A 115 -16.88 -7.01 6.23
CA LEU A 115 -17.07 -5.64 6.67
C LEU A 115 -18.10 -4.91 5.77
N PRO A 116 -19.39 -5.29 5.78
CA PRO A 116 -20.40 -4.78 4.84
C PRO A 116 -20.60 -3.26 4.93
N ASN A 117 -20.42 -2.69 6.12
CA ASN A 117 -20.69 -1.28 6.41
C ASN A 117 -19.42 -0.44 6.63
N VAL A 118 -18.23 -0.97 6.34
CA VAL A 118 -16.99 -0.22 6.52
C VAL A 118 -16.97 1.02 5.63
N VAL A 119 -16.55 2.15 6.19
CA VAL A 119 -16.33 3.39 5.44
C VAL A 119 -14.91 3.36 4.89
N THR A 120 -14.79 3.24 3.56
CA THR A 120 -13.50 3.22 2.88
C THR A 120 -12.87 4.62 2.84
N LEU A 121 -11.56 4.71 2.57
CA LEU A 121 -10.82 5.96 2.47
C LEU A 121 -11.54 6.98 1.57
N GLY A 122 -11.81 6.64 0.31
CA GLY A 122 -12.51 7.55 -0.59
C GLY A 122 -13.94 7.86 -0.14
N GLN A 123 -14.68 6.87 0.37
CA GLN A 123 -16.02 7.08 0.93
C GLN A 123 -15.98 8.07 2.11
N HIS A 124 -14.95 8.00 2.96
CA HIS A 124 -14.79 8.94 4.06
C HIS A 124 -14.60 10.38 3.56
N PHE A 125 -13.73 10.60 2.59
CA PHE A 125 -13.55 11.91 1.97
C PHE A 125 -14.85 12.40 1.31
N LYS A 126 -15.55 11.54 0.57
CA LYS A 126 -16.85 11.85 -0.01
C LYS A 126 -17.88 12.29 1.03
N ASN A 127 -17.99 11.56 2.14
CA ASN A 127 -18.88 11.89 3.23
C ASN A 127 -18.57 13.22 3.92
N HIS A 128 -17.34 13.75 3.71
CA HIS A 128 -16.89 15.04 4.23
C HIS A 128 -16.79 16.13 3.17
N GLY A 129 -17.51 16.01 2.06
CA GLY A 129 -17.67 17.07 1.07
C GLY A 129 -16.61 17.15 -0.02
N TYR A 130 -15.78 16.10 -0.18
CA TYR A 130 -14.87 15.98 -1.32
C TYR A 130 -15.59 15.40 -2.54
N PHE A 131 -15.21 15.85 -3.72
CA PHE A 131 -15.53 15.14 -4.96
C PHE A 131 -14.51 14.03 -5.17
N VAL A 132 -14.93 12.79 -5.09
CA VAL A 132 -14.06 11.60 -5.11
C VAL A 132 -14.21 10.85 -6.42
N GLN A 133 -13.12 10.73 -7.18
CA GLN A 133 -13.10 10.02 -8.45
C GLN A 133 -11.90 9.09 -8.52
N GLY A 134 -12.12 7.88 -9.04
CA GLY A 134 -11.08 6.86 -9.21
C GLY A 134 -10.98 6.40 -10.65
N MET A 135 -9.74 6.05 -11.07
CA MET A 135 -9.45 5.44 -12.34
C MET A 135 -8.27 4.48 -12.27
N GLY A 136 -8.25 3.49 -13.18
CA GLY A 136 -7.19 2.49 -13.22
C GLY A 136 -7.20 1.55 -12.00
N LYS A 137 -6.05 1.00 -11.63
CA LYS A 137 -5.95 -0.05 -10.60
C LYS A 137 -5.89 0.52 -9.18
N ILE A 138 -7.02 0.84 -8.58
CA ILE A 138 -7.13 1.25 -7.16
C ILE A 138 -7.49 0.05 -6.29
N TYR A 139 -8.61 -0.59 -6.53
CA TYR A 139 -8.96 -1.91 -6.00
C TYR A 139 -8.36 -3.02 -6.87
N HIS A 140 -8.52 -4.28 -6.48
CA HIS A 140 -8.01 -5.40 -7.27
C HIS A 140 -9.05 -5.96 -8.23
N GLY A 141 -8.70 -6.08 -9.52
CA GLY A 141 -9.53 -6.73 -10.53
C GLY A 141 -10.95 -6.18 -10.58
N SER A 142 -11.93 -7.07 -10.43
CA SER A 142 -13.37 -6.74 -10.44
C SER A 142 -13.92 -6.32 -9.08
N PHE A 143 -13.09 -6.08 -8.08
CA PHE A 143 -13.49 -5.74 -6.71
C PHE A 143 -13.57 -4.24 -6.46
N ASP A 144 -14.05 -3.46 -7.43
CA ASP A 144 -14.33 -2.04 -7.20
C ASP A 144 -15.43 -1.86 -6.15
N ASP A 145 -15.36 -0.74 -5.42
CA ASP A 145 -16.29 -0.39 -4.36
C ASP A 145 -17.07 0.87 -4.72
N ALA A 146 -18.25 0.72 -5.32
CA ALA A 146 -19.07 1.84 -5.77
C ALA A 146 -19.36 2.91 -4.69
N PRO A 147 -19.58 2.56 -3.38
CA PRO A 147 -19.75 3.56 -2.33
C PRO A 147 -18.56 4.52 -2.16
N THR A 148 -17.35 4.11 -2.55
CA THR A 148 -16.13 4.92 -2.48
C THR A 148 -16.21 6.19 -3.32
N TRP A 149 -16.89 6.17 -4.47
CA TRP A 149 -16.79 7.18 -5.52
C TRP A 149 -17.97 8.14 -5.56
N SER A 150 -17.74 9.39 -6.00
CA SER A 150 -18.79 10.35 -6.33
C SER A 150 -19.39 10.12 -7.71
N VAL A 151 -18.61 9.56 -8.62
CA VAL A 151 -19.02 9.12 -9.96
C VAL A 151 -18.49 7.70 -10.17
N PRO A 152 -19.10 6.89 -11.06
CA PRO A 152 -18.61 5.54 -11.31
C PRO A 152 -17.12 5.50 -11.61
N TRP A 153 -16.42 4.52 -11.03
CA TRP A 153 -15.02 4.25 -11.32
C TRP A 153 -14.81 4.04 -12.82
N GLN A 154 -13.69 4.54 -13.34
CA GLN A 154 -13.36 4.50 -14.74
C GLN A 154 -12.11 3.66 -14.99
N SER A 155 -12.09 2.92 -16.08
CA SER A 155 -10.91 2.22 -16.55
C SER A 155 -10.74 2.46 -18.03
N SER A 156 -9.58 2.96 -18.39
CA SER A 156 -9.18 3.02 -19.80
C SER A 156 -8.77 1.63 -20.27
N ARG A 157 -9.16 1.29 -21.48
CA ARG A 157 -8.78 0.01 -22.11
C ARG A 157 -7.60 0.26 -23.04
N GLY A 158 -6.41 -0.13 -22.59
CA GLY A 158 -5.24 -0.28 -23.44
C GLY A 158 -5.07 -1.74 -23.89
N GLN A 159 -4.16 -1.95 -24.84
CA GLN A 159 -3.78 -3.27 -25.30
C GLN A 159 -2.88 -3.97 -24.25
N ALA A 160 -2.97 -5.30 -24.19
CA ALA A 160 -2.09 -6.11 -23.35
C ALA A 160 -0.66 -6.17 -23.89
N TYR A 161 -0.50 -6.15 -25.23
CA TYR A 161 0.77 -6.18 -25.97
C TYR A 161 0.67 -5.25 -27.18
N GLY A 162 1.82 -4.72 -27.64
CA GLY A 162 1.90 -3.87 -28.82
C GLY A 162 2.16 -4.67 -30.10
N LEU A 163 2.82 -5.85 -30.00
CA LEU A 163 3.12 -6.69 -31.16
C LEU A 163 1.93 -7.59 -31.49
N PRO A 164 1.45 -7.62 -32.76
CA PRO A 164 0.32 -8.46 -33.17
C PRO A 164 0.50 -9.95 -32.86
N ALA A 165 1.73 -10.48 -33.00
CA ALA A 165 2.04 -11.87 -32.66
C ALA A 165 1.78 -12.21 -31.20
N ASN A 166 2.16 -11.29 -30.28
CA ASN A 166 1.99 -11.47 -28.85
C ASN A 166 0.52 -11.28 -28.41
N LEU A 167 -0.21 -10.36 -29.06
CA LEU A 167 -1.66 -10.24 -28.90
C LEU A 167 -2.38 -11.52 -29.34
N ALA A 168 -2.01 -12.09 -30.48
CA ALA A 168 -2.59 -13.35 -31.01
C ALA A 168 -2.27 -14.53 -30.07
N LEU A 169 -1.06 -14.61 -29.54
CA LEU A 169 -0.66 -15.64 -28.58
C LEU A 169 -1.48 -15.53 -27.28
N ASN A 170 -1.59 -14.34 -26.71
CA ASN A 170 -2.38 -14.08 -25.51
C ASN A 170 -3.86 -14.43 -25.71
N SER A 171 -4.44 -14.08 -26.85
CA SER A 171 -5.84 -14.36 -27.19
C SER A 171 -6.12 -15.87 -27.38
N ARG A 172 -5.22 -16.60 -28.02
CA ARG A 172 -5.33 -18.05 -28.18
C ARG A 172 -5.30 -18.79 -26.85
N GLN A 173 -4.42 -18.37 -25.96
CA GLN A 173 -4.28 -18.96 -24.63
C GLN A 173 -5.48 -18.63 -23.72
N SER A 174 -6.06 -17.44 -23.85
CA SER A 174 -7.29 -17.05 -23.14
C SER A 174 -8.54 -17.78 -23.62
N ALA A 175 -8.54 -18.27 -24.88
CA ALA A 175 -9.64 -19.01 -25.49
C ALA A 175 -9.54 -20.53 -25.31
N ALA A 176 -8.44 -21.04 -24.75
CA ALA A 176 -8.29 -22.49 -24.51
C ALA A 176 -9.33 -22.99 -23.49
N PRO A 177 -9.91 -24.17 -23.66
CA PRO A 177 -10.86 -24.76 -22.72
C PRO A 177 -10.22 -24.87 -21.31
N GLY A 178 -10.74 -24.15 -20.32
CA GLY A 178 -10.21 -24.06 -18.95
C GLY A 178 -9.74 -22.67 -18.55
N THR A 179 -9.64 -21.70 -19.45
CA THR A 179 -9.23 -20.31 -19.15
C THR A 179 -10.37 -19.30 -19.33
N ALA A 180 -11.63 -19.76 -19.44
CA ALA A 180 -12.76 -18.88 -19.67
C ALA A 180 -12.97 -17.90 -18.53
N ALA A 181 -12.82 -16.63 -18.84
CA ALA A 181 -13.47 -15.54 -18.12
C ALA A 181 -14.99 -15.66 -18.36
N ASP A 182 -15.63 -16.66 -17.77
CA ASP A 182 -17.09 -16.81 -17.78
C ASP A 182 -17.68 -15.93 -16.67
N THR A 183 -17.95 -14.67 -17.01
CA THR A 183 -18.83 -13.80 -16.26
C THR A 183 -20.26 -14.01 -16.72
N ALA A 184 -20.88 -15.13 -16.38
CA ALA A 184 -22.35 -15.25 -16.35
C ALA A 184 -22.76 -16.43 -15.46
N LYS A 185 -23.32 -16.09 -14.31
CA LYS A 185 -24.30 -16.85 -13.49
C LYS A 185 -24.25 -18.38 -13.59
N LYS A 186 -23.64 -19.03 -12.55
CA LYS A 186 -24.26 -20.19 -11.92
C LYS A 186 -23.65 -20.42 -10.53
N SER A 187 -24.53 -20.39 -9.53
CA SER A 187 -24.27 -20.82 -8.16
C SER A 187 -23.87 -22.30 -8.12
N GLY A 188 -22.62 -22.58 -7.77
CA GLY A 188 -22.12 -23.93 -7.55
C GLY A 188 -20.64 -23.87 -7.24
N LYS A 189 -20.25 -24.26 -6.00
CA LYS A 189 -18.86 -24.38 -5.55
C LYS A 189 -18.07 -25.33 -6.46
N LYS A 190 -17.54 -24.86 -7.58
CA LYS A 190 -16.44 -25.51 -8.30
C LYS A 190 -15.13 -24.94 -7.77
N LYS A 191 -14.23 -25.80 -7.28
CA LYS A 191 -12.82 -25.46 -7.08
C LYS A 191 -12.32 -24.84 -8.37
N LYS A 192 -11.90 -23.58 -8.35
CA LYS A 192 -11.17 -22.99 -9.48
C LYS A 192 -9.88 -23.75 -9.64
N GLU A 193 -9.67 -24.37 -10.78
CA GLU A 193 -8.38 -24.91 -11.16
C GLU A 193 -7.38 -23.75 -11.27
N ALA A 194 -6.16 -23.98 -10.81
CA ALA A 194 -5.07 -23.02 -10.96
C ALA A 194 -4.87 -22.69 -12.43
N THR A 195 -4.62 -21.41 -12.75
CA THR A 195 -4.31 -20.98 -14.13
C THR A 195 -3.21 -21.87 -14.70
N PRO A 196 -3.41 -22.54 -15.83
CA PRO A 196 -2.39 -23.41 -16.40
C PRO A 196 -1.08 -22.65 -16.63
N ARG A 197 0.04 -23.29 -16.34
CA ARG A 197 1.36 -22.71 -16.60
C ARG A 197 1.51 -22.39 -18.09
N ASN A 198 2.24 -21.31 -18.43
CA ASN A 198 2.41 -20.84 -19.81
C ASN A 198 1.09 -20.48 -20.54
N SER A 199 0.03 -20.14 -19.80
CA SER A 199 -1.28 -19.83 -20.37
C SER A 199 -1.48 -18.37 -20.76
N ARG A 200 -0.49 -17.50 -20.51
CA ARG A 200 -0.49 -16.08 -20.86
C ARG A 200 0.51 -15.81 -21.98
N GLY A 201 0.42 -14.65 -22.63
CA GLY A 201 1.43 -14.17 -23.58
C GLY A 201 2.83 -14.07 -22.96
N PRO A 202 3.83 -13.47 -23.65
CA PRO A 202 5.19 -13.33 -23.13
C PRO A 202 5.24 -12.51 -21.83
N ALA A 203 6.24 -12.79 -20.96
CA ALA A 203 6.40 -12.07 -19.70
C ALA A 203 6.90 -10.62 -19.89
N PHE A 204 7.41 -10.26 -21.05
CA PHE A 204 7.92 -8.92 -21.36
C PHE A 204 7.80 -8.61 -22.86
N GLU A 205 7.73 -7.32 -23.19
CA GLU A 205 7.71 -6.83 -24.57
C GLU A 205 8.14 -5.36 -24.63
N GLY A 206 8.97 -5.02 -25.64
CA GLY A 206 9.28 -3.65 -26.04
C GLY A 206 8.82 -3.42 -27.47
N ALA A 207 7.63 -2.88 -27.69
CA ALA A 207 7.09 -2.56 -29.01
C ALA A 207 7.26 -1.08 -29.35
N ASP A 208 7.52 -0.77 -30.62
CA ASP A 208 7.56 0.63 -31.09
C ASP A 208 6.14 1.13 -31.35
N VAL A 209 5.54 1.65 -30.28
CA VAL A 209 4.14 2.10 -30.25
C VAL A 209 4.00 3.36 -29.38
N PRO A 210 2.94 4.17 -29.59
CA PRO A 210 2.63 5.29 -28.71
C PRO A 210 2.35 4.86 -27.25
N ASP A 211 2.56 5.78 -26.31
CA ASP A 211 2.31 5.54 -24.87
C ASP A 211 0.87 5.11 -24.58
N ASP A 212 -0.10 5.74 -25.23
CA ASP A 212 -1.54 5.47 -25.02
C ASP A 212 -2.00 4.15 -25.64
N THR A 213 -1.12 3.39 -26.31
CA THR A 213 -1.40 2.02 -26.72
C THR A 213 -1.68 1.12 -25.52
N PHE A 214 -1.01 1.35 -24.40
CA PHE A 214 -1.18 0.56 -23.20
C PHE A 214 -2.04 1.28 -22.15
N THR A 215 -2.60 0.51 -21.21
CA THR A 215 -3.56 0.96 -20.21
C THR A 215 -3.07 2.16 -19.38
N ASP A 216 -1.79 2.20 -18.99
CA ASP A 216 -1.29 3.27 -18.13
C ASP A 216 -1.19 4.62 -18.87
N GLY A 217 -0.83 4.62 -20.16
CA GLY A 217 -0.88 5.83 -20.99
C GLY A 217 -2.30 6.33 -21.17
N ALA A 218 -3.23 5.44 -21.48
CA ALA A 218 -4.65 5.78 -21.61
C ALA A 218 -5.25 6.28 -20.27
N ASN A 219 -4.86 5.69 -19.13
CA ASN A 219 -5.26 6.18 -17.80
C ASN A 219 -4.67 7.57 -17.50
N ALA A 220 -3.43 7.85 -17.89
CA ALA A 220 -2.85 9.18 -17.74
C ALA A 220 -3.59 10.24 -18.57
N THR A 221 -3.97 9.93 -19.81
CA THR A 221 -4.81 10.80 -20.65
C THR A 221 -6.15 11.09 -19.97
N LEU A 222 -6.81 10.07 -19.40
CA LEU A 222 -8.04 10.25 -18.64
C LEU A 222 -7.83 11.10 -17.39
N ALA A 223 -6.75 10.89 -16.64
CA ALA A 223 -6.43 11.65 -15.43
C ALA A 223 -6.19 13.15 -15.74
N VAL A 224 -5.45 13.45 -16.81
CA VAL A 224 -5.22 14.82 -17.30
C VAL A 224 -6.56 15.51 -17.62
N ALA A 225 -7.42 14.86 -18.41
CA ALA A 225 -8.73 15.41 -18.74
C ALA A 225 -9.60 15.62 -17.49
N THR A 226 -9.53 14.68 -16.54
CA THR A 226 -10.27 14.75 -15.26
C THR A 226 -9.79 15.92 -14.39
N LEU A 227 -8.48 16.14 -14.27
CA LEU A 227 -7.92 17.29 -13.54
C LEU A 227 -8.44 18.62 -14.09
N GLY A 228 -8.52 18.77 -15.43
CA GLY A 228 -9.10 19.94 -16.07
C GLY A 228 -10.59 20.17 -15.73
N GLN A 229 -11.35 19.11 -15.45
CA GLN A 229 -12.74 19.20 -14.98
C GLN A 229 -12.81 19.54 -13.49
N LEU A 230 -11.96 18.90 -12.67
CA LEU A 230 -11.90 19.10 -11.22
C LEU A 230 -11.45 20.52 -10.85
N ALA A 231 -10.55 21.12 -11.62
CA ALA A 231 -10.10 22.49 -11.43
C ALA A 231 -11.24 23.55 -11.51
N LYS A 232 -12.37 23.20 -12.12
CA LYS A 232 -13.55 24.08 -12.25
C LYS A 232 -14.56 23.91 -11.10
N LYS A 233 -14.34 22.92 -10.21
CA LYS A 233 -15.23 22.65 -9.08
C LYS A 233 -14.90 23.54 -7.89
N LYS A 234 -15.91 23.81 -7.06
CA LYS A 234 -15.73 24.57 -5.81
C LYS A 234 -15.32 23.68 -4.64
N GLU A 235 -15.80 22.44 -4.62
CA GLU A 235 -15.44 21.45 -3.62
C GLU A 235 -14.02 20.90 -3.84
N PRO A 236 -13.26 20.59 -2.78
CA PRO A 236 -11.97 19.92 -2.91
C PRO A 236 -12.16 18.53 -3.52
N PHE A 237 -11.15 18.03 -4.20
CA PHE A 237 -11.21 16.72 -4.82
C PHE A 237 -10.27 15.70 -4.16
N PHE A 238 -10.67 14.43 -4.24
CA PHE A 238 -9.83 13.27 -4.02
C PHE A 238 -9.77 12.49 -5.34
N LEU A 239 -8.66 12.63 -6.07
CA LEU A 239 -8.44 11.94 -7.34
C LEU A 239 -7.52 10.73 -7.11
N ALA A 240 -8.03 9.51 -7.31
CA ALA A 240 -7.26 8.28 -7.25
C ALA A 240 -6.89 7.82 -8.67
N VAL A 241 -5.58 7.74 -8.93
CA VAL A 241 -5.04 7.28 -10.22
C VAL A 241 -4.23 6.02 -9.99
N GLY A 242 -4.64 4.91 -10.59
CA GLY A 242 -4.00 3.61 -10.47
C GLY A 242 -3.23 3.23 -11.73
N PHE A 243 -1.92 3.00 -11.60
CA PHE A 243 -1.07 2.47 -12.65
C PHE A 243 -0.87 0.96 -12.46
N SER A 244 -0.84 0.24 -13.58
CA SER A 244 -0.64 -1.21 -13.59
C SER A 244 0.82 -1.60 -13.71
N LYS A 245 1.66 -0.76 -14.34
CA LYS A 245 3.10 -1.03 -14.42
C LYS A 245 3.80 -0.57 -13.13
N PRO A 246 4.83 -1.34 -12.70
CA PRO A 246 5.55 -2.43 -13.40
C PRO A 246 5.00 -3.86 -13.21
N HIS A 247 3.74 -4.10 -12.86
CA HIS A 247 3.18 -5.46 -12.82
C HIS A 247 3.35 -6.21 -14.15
N LEU A 248 3.57 -7.52 -14.07
CA LEU A 248 3.64 -8.42 -15.22
C LEU A 248 2.39 -8.33 -16.14
N PRO A 249 2.53 -8.50 -17.46
CA PRO A 249 3.79 -8.62 -18.18
C PRO A 249 4.54 -7.29 -18.20
N PHE A 250 5.88 -7.30 -18.24
CA PHE A 250 6.70 -6.10 -18.31
C PHE A 250 6.66 -5.52 -19.73
N VAL A 251 5.53 -4.93 -20.07
CA VAL A 251 5.27 -4.36 -21.40
C VAL A 251 5.38 -2.84 -21.30
N ALA A 252 6.21 -2.27 -22.16
CA ALA A 252 6.39 -0.83 -22.29
C ALA A 252 6.74 -0.48 -23.74
N PRO A 253 6.43 0.74 -24.24
CA PRO A 253 6.95 1.22 -25.51
C PRO A 253 8.47 1.11 -25.60
N LYS A 254 8.98 0.74 -26.77
CA LYS A 254 10.42 0.47 -27.02
C LYS A 254 11.34 1.59 -26.51
N LYS A 255 10.94 2.86 -26.66
CA LYS A 255 11.72 4.02 -26.20
C LYS A 255 12.11 3.97 -24.71
N TYR A 256 11.34 3.28 -23.84
CA TYR A 256 11.67 3.09 -22.42
C TYR A 256 12.65 1.95 -22.20
N TRP A 257 12.64 0.93 -23.05
CA TRP A 257 13.64 -0.13 -23.09
C TRP A 257 15.01 0.43 -23.51
N ASP A 258 15.02 1.29 -24.51
CA ASP A 258 16.23 1.91 -25.05
C ASP A 258 16.96 2.86 -24.06
N LEU A 259 16.32 3.20 -22.91
CA LEU A 259 16.96 3.95 -21.83
C LEU A 259 18.05 3.14 -21.09
N TYR A 260 18.08 1.84 -21.29
CA TYR A 260 18.94 0.92 -20.54
C TYR A 260 19.87 0.13 -21.46
N ASP A 261 21.14 0.04 -21.07
CA ASP A 261 22.09 -0.90 -21.65
C ASP A 261 21.89 -2.27 -20.97
N PRO A 262 21.37 -3.29 -21.69
CA PRO A 262 21.09 -4.60 -21.10
C PRO A 262 22.33 -5.29 -20.52
N THR A 263 23.52 -4.96 -21.03
CA THR A 263 24.78 -5.55 -20.54
C THR A 263 25.19 -5.05 -19.16
N LYS A 264 24.65 -3.89 -18.73
CA LYS A 264 24.92 -3.28 -17.42
C LYS A 264 23.91 -3.64 -16.34
N ILE A 265 22.85 -4.36 -16.69
CA ILE A 265 21.82 -4.75 -15.72
C ILE A 265 22.37 -5.83 -14.79
N GLN A 266 22.48 -5.47 -13.51
CA GLN A 266 22.96 -6.37 -12.47
C GLN A 266 21.90 -7.42 -12.12
N LEU A 267 22.32 -8.64 -11.86
CA LEU A 267 21.46 -9.70 -11.34
C LEU A 267 21.36 -9.60 -9.82
N ALA A 268 20.37 -10.29 -9.25
CA ALA A 268 20.25 -10.40 -7.80
C ALA A 268 21.53 -11.03 -7.19
N PRO A 269 22.08 -10.46 -6.11
CA PRO A 269 23.32 -10.97 -5.52
C PRO A 269 23.11 -12.29 -4.77
N ASN A 270 21.89 -12.59 -4.34
CA ASN A 270 21.51 -13.75 -3.53
C ASN A 270 20.52 -14.66 -4.26
N LYS A 271 20.95 -15.23 -5.39
CA LYS A 271 20.17 -16.18 -6.20
C LYS A 271 20.13 -17.58 -5.57
N PHE A 272 19.89 -17.66 -4.28
CA PHE A 272 19.80 -18.90 -3.50
C PHE A 272 18.76 -18.76 -2.40
N ARG A 273 18.15 -19.90 -1.98
CA ARG A 273 17.18 -19.91 -0.90
C ARG A 273 17.81 -19.48 0.43
N PRO A 274 17.09 -18.76 1.30
CA PRO A 274 17.59 -18.45 2.63
C PRO A 274 17.94 -19.73 3.37
N LYS A 275 19.16 -19.80 3.90
CA LYS A 275 19.63 -20.95 4.63
C LYS A 275 18.82 -21.15 5.92
N ASP A 276 18.50 -22.38 6.26
CA ASP A 276 17.76 -22.79 7.46
C ASP A 276 16.32 -22.24 7.55
N ALA A 277 15.80 -21.59 6.50
CA ALA A 277 14.41 -21.19 6.40
C ALA A 277 13.51 -22.39 6.03
N PRO A 278 12.21 -22.37 6.40
CA PRO A 278 11.28 -23.38 5.91
C PRO A 278 11.11 -23.31 4.39
N ASP A 279 10.98 -24.44 3.71
CA ASP A 279 10.85 -24.50 2.24
C ASP A 279 9.65 -23.68 1.72
N TYR A 280 8.61 -23.56 2.52
CA TYR A 280 7.42 -22.80 2.19
C TYR A 280 7.53 -21.29 2.50
N ALA A 281 8.59 -20.83 3.17
CA ALA A 281 8.73 -19.41 3.54
C ALA A 281 8.73 -18.51 2.31
N ILE A 282 9.43 -18.92 1.24
CA ILE A 282 9.52 -18.20 -0.02
C ILE A 282 9.03 -19.06 -1.17
N GLN A 283 8.09 -18.53 -1.97
CA GLN A 283 7.63 -19.18 -3.19
C GLN A 283 8.52 -18.82 -4.38
N PRO A 284 8.79 -19.75 -5.30
CA PRO A 284 9.74 -19.53 -6.41
C PRO A 284 9.17 -18.70 -7.57
N GLY A 285 8.03 -18.00 -7.39
CA GLY A 285 7.49 -17.09 -8.40
C GLY A 285 6.42 -17.68 -9.30
N GLY A 286 5.34 -18.21 -8.69
CA GLY A 286 4.24 -18.86 -9.41
C GLY A 286 3.54 -17.96 -10.44
N GLU A 287 3.44 -16.67 -10.21
CA GLU A 287 2.83 -15.73 -11.16
C GLU A 287 3.62 -15.61 -12.46
N LEU A 288 4.96 -15.51 -12.38
CA LEU A 288 5.83 -15.46 -13.55
C LEU A 288 5.69 -16.74 -14.40
N ARG A 289 5.47 -17.91 -13.76
CA ARG A 289 5.33 -19.21 -14.45
C ARG A 289 4.06 -19.32 -15.30
N ASN A 290 3.14 -18.38 -15.19
CA ASN A 290 1.95 -18.35 -16.05
C ASN A 290 2.23 -17.76 -17.43
N TYR A 291 3.41 -17.14 -17.66
CA TYR A 291 3.77 -16.50 -18.93
C TYR A 291 4.52 -17.44 -19.85
N HIS A 292 4.29 -17.27 -21.17
CA HIS A 292 4.91 -18.08 -22.21
C HIS A 292 6.44 -17.96 -22.18
N GLY A 293 7.11 -19.08 -22.39
CA GLY A 293 8.57 -19.14 -22.48
C GLY A 293 9.31 -19.10 -21.13
N ILE A 294 8.61 -19.12 -20.00
CA ILE A 294 9.24 -19.17 -18.69
C ILE A 294 9.52 -20.64 -18.30
N PRO A 295 10.79 -21.02 -18.10
CA PRO A 295 11.17 -22.40 -17.81
C PRO A 295 10.78 -22.84 -16.40
N GLU A 296 10.74 -24.14 -16.16
CA GLU A 296 10.68 -24.72 -14.82
C GLU A 296 12.01 -24.51 -14.06
N GLY A 297 11.97 -24.50 -12.72
CA GLY A 297 13.17 -24.34 -11.88
C GLY A 297 13.72 -22.91 -11.86
N SER A 298 15.01 -22.76 -11.62
CA SER A 298 15.67 -21.45 -11.53
C SER A 298 15.70 -20.75 -12.90
N ILE A 299 15.53 -19.44 -12.91
CA ILE A 299 15.55 -18.62 -14.13
C ILE A 299 17.02 -18.46 -14.58
N PRO A 300 17.36 -18.82 -15.84
CA PRO A 300 18.71 -18.58 -16.40
C PRO A 300 19.08 -17.10 -16.38
N ASP A 301 20.37 -16.81 -16.23
CA ASP A 301 20.89 -15.45 -16.05
C ASP A 301 20.51 -14.49 -17.19
N ASP A 302 20.55 -14.94 -18.42
CA ASP A 302 20.17 -14.11 -19.57
C ASP A 302 18.67 -13.76 -19.57
N LEU A 303 17.81 -14.71 -19.22
CA LEU A 303 16.38 -14.46 -19.08
C LEU A 303 16.11 -13.58 -17.84
N ALA A 304 16.80 -13.80 -16.73
CA ALA A 304 16.72 -12.96 -15.53
C ALA A 304 17.10 -11.51 -15.85
N ARG A 305 18.15 -11.29 -16.67
CA ARG A 305 18.57 -9.97 -17.11
C ARG A 305 17.51 -9.30 -17.99
N GLN A 306 16.90 -10.04 -18.91
CA GLN A 306 15.79 -9.55 -19.75
C GLN A 306 14.56 -9.17 -18.92
N LEU A 307 14.18 -9.99 -17.93
CA LEU A 307 13.07 -9.72 -17.02
C LEU A 307 13.31 -8.47 -16.19
N ARG A 308 14.53 -8.29 -15.64
CA ARG A 308 14.91 -7.05 -14.91
C ARG A 308 14.91 -5.84 -15.83
N HIS A 309 15.39 -5.97 -17.07
CA HIS A 309 15.31 -4.91 -18.07
C HIS A 309 13.87 -4.50 -18.32
N GLY A 310 12.98 -5.46 -18.55
CA GLY A 310 11.56 -5.20 -18.74
C GLY A 310 10.91 -4.52 -17.52
N TYR A 311 11.27 -4.93 -16.32
CA TYR A 311 10.78 -4.30 -15.10
C TYR A 311 11.21 -2.82 -15.00
N TYR A 312 12.48 -2.50 -15.29
CA TYR A 312 12.98 -1.12 -15.27
C TYR A 312 12.35 -0.28 -16.39
N ALA A 313 12.21 -0.84 -17.60
CA ALA A 313 11.50 -0.18 -18.69
C ALA A 313 10.03 0.12 -18.34
N ALA A 314 9.35 -0.81 -17.66
CA ALA A 314 7.99 -0.64 -17.20
C ALA A 314 7.87 0.44 -16.11
N ILE A 315 8.85 0.55 -15.19
CA ILE A 315 8.92 1.68 -14.23
C ILE A 315 9.06 3.00 -14.98
N SER A 316 10.01 3.10 -15.93
CA SER A 316 10.23 4.35 -16.68
C SER A 316 9.03 4.76 -17.52
N TYR A 317 8.31 3.80 -18.08
CA TYR A 317 7.06 4.04 -18.77
C TYR A 317 5.98 4.59 -17.82
N MET A 318 5.75 3.93 -16.70
CA MET A 318 4.80 4.38 -15.68
C MET A 318 5.17 5.77 -15.15
N ASP A 319 6.45 6.00 -14.87
CA ASP A 319 6.98 7.29 -14.41
C ASP A 319 6.69 8.43 -15.40
N ALA A 320 6.85 8.17 -16.70
CA ALA A 320 6.52 9.15 -17.73
C ALA A 320 5.01 9.46 -17.76
N GLN A 321 4.16 8.45 -17.56
CA GLN A 321 2.71 8.66 -17.48
C GLN A 321 2.31 9.43 -16.21
N LEU A 322 2.94 9.15 -15.08
CA LEU A 322 2.84 9.95 -13.86
C LEU A 322 3.25 11.41 -14.12
N GLY A 323 4.33 11.62 -14.88
CA GLY A 323 4.80 12.96 -15.29
C GLY A 323 3.70 13.79 -15.95
N ARG A 324 2.95 13.20 -16.88
CA ARG A 324 1.82 13.88 -17.56
C ARG A 324 0.76 14.36 -16.56
N VAL A 325 0.44 13.55 -15.56
CA VAL A 325 -0.53 13.91 -14.51
C VAL A 325 0.00 15.04 -13.61
N LEU A 326 1.29 14.96 -13.23
CA LEU A 326 1.93 15.98 -12.40
C LEU A 326 2.07 17.32 -13.14
N ASP A 327 2.39 17.29 -14.45
CA ASP A 327 2.49 18.49 -15.29
C ASP A 327 1.13 19.18 -15.44
N GLU A 328 0.06 18.42 -15.58
CA GLU A 328 -1.29 18.99 -15.61
C GLU A 328 -1.69 19.59 -14.26
N LEU A 329 -1.33 18.94 -13.15
CA LEU A 329 -1.55 19.49 -11.80
C LEU A 329 -0.84 20.85 -11.63
N ASP A 330 0.38 20.98 -12.17
CA ASP A 330 1.14 22.23 -12.13
C ASP A 330 0.57 23.28 -13.11
N ARG A 331 0.23 22.88 -14.33
CA ARG A 331 -0.35 23.77 -15.35
C ARG A 331 -1.65 24.42 -14.87
N LEU A 332 -2.44 23.71 -14.08
CA LEU A 332 -3.70 24.18 -13.49
C LEU A 332 -3.49 24.94 -12.17
N ASP A 333 -2.24 25.14 -11.72
CA ASP A 333 -1.90 25.78 -10.44
C ASP A 333 -2.53 25.07 -9.20
N LEU A 334 -2.82 23.78 -9.32
CA LEU A 334 -3.47 22.99 -8.27
C LEU A 334 -2.48 22.45 -7.23
N ARG A 335 -1.19 22.30 -7.60
CA ARG A 335 -0.17 21.70 -6.71
C ARG A 335 -0.04 22.44 -5.38
N LYS A 336 -0.19 23.75 -5.37
CA LYS A 336 -0.07 24.60 -4.17
C LYS A 336 -1.06 24.25 -3.07
N ASN A 337 -2.19 23.58 -3.41
CA ASN A 337 -3.21 23.12 -2.47
C ASN A 337 -3.54 21.63 -2.67
N THR A 338 -2.58 20.80 -3.11
CA THR A 338 -2.82 19.38 -3.33
C THR A 338 -1.77 18.55 -2.59
N ILE A 339 -2.23 17.67 -1.71
CA ILE A 339 -1.42 16.58 -1.13
C ILE A 339 -1.25 15.53 -2.23
N VAL A 340 0.00 15.16 -2.53
CA VAL A 340 0.33 14.10 -3.48
C VAL A 340 0.91 12.94 -2.71
N ILE A 341 0.24 11.79 -2.75
CA ILE A 341 0.74 10.53 -2.21
C ILE A 341 0.90 9.51 -3.33
N LEU A 342 2.05 8.83 -3.35
CA LEU A 342 2.31 7.70 -4.23
C LEU A 342 2.74 6.51 -3.38
N TRP A 343 2.14 5.36 -3.64
CA TRP A 343 2.47 4.10 -2.98
C TRP A 343 2.49 2.93 -3.97
N GLY A 344 3.50 2.05 -3.82
CA GLY A 344 3.50 0.73 -4.43
C GLY A 344 2.79 -0.22 -3.49
N ASP A 345 1.90 -1.07 -4.01
CA ASP A 345 1.02 -1.87 -3.14
C ASP A 345 1.74 -2.93 -2.30
N HIS A 346 2.91 -3.36 -2.72
CA HIS A 346 3.89 -4.19 -1.99
C HIS A 346 5.24 -4.13 -2.70
N GLY A 347 6.23 -4.82 -2.18
CA GLY A 347 7.51 -5.00 -2.83
C GLY A 347 7.48 -6.10 -3.92
N TRP A 348 8.66 -6.45 -4.44
CA TRP A 348 8.80 -7.39 -5.55
C TRP A 348 10.18 -8.04 -5.56
N LYS A 349 10.27 -9.33 -5.93
CA LYS A 349 11.53 -10.03 -6.17
C LYS A 349 11.87 -10.07 -7.65
N LEU A 350 13.15 -9.88 -7.97
CA LEU A 350 13.73 -9.92 -9.31
C LEU A 350 14.91 -10.92 -9.37
N GLY A 351 14.73 -12.09 -8.75
CA GLY A 351 15.73 -13.15 -8.67
C GLY A 351 16.35 -13.34 -7.27
N GLU A 352 16.07 -12.43 -6.33
CA GLU A 352 16.49 -12.60 -4.93
C GLU A 352 15.87 -13.89 -4.36
N HIS A 353 16.66 -14.65 -3.60
CA HIS A 353 16.27 -15.93 -3.01
C HIS A 353 15.85 -17.01 -4.03
N ASP A 354 16.39 -16.95 -5.26
CA ASP A 354 15.95 -17.80 -6.40
C ASP A 354 14.43 -17.73 -6.62
N ALA A 355 13.86 -16.52 -6.39
CA ALA A 355 12.43 -16.28 -6.46
C ALA A 355 12.09 -15.02 -7.27
N TRP A 356 10.87 -14.99 -7.79
CA TRP A 356 10.30 -13.89 -8.58
C TRP A 356 8.94 -13.52 -8.05
N CYS A 357 8.50 -12.33 -8.37
CA CYS A 357 7.22 -11.78 -7.93
C CYS A 357 7.20 -11.44 -6.42
N LYS A 358 6.09 -11.66 -5.77
CA LYS A 358 5.79 -11.39 -4.35
C LYS A 358 5.37 -12.70 -3.68
N HIS A 359 4.56 -12.65 -2.67
CA HIS A 359 3.92 -13.79 -2.01
C HIS A 359 4.72 -14.39 -0.85
N SER A 360 5.41 -13.54 -0.10
CA SER A 360 6.08 -13.95 1.15
C SER A 360 6.10 -12.83 2.20
N ASN A 361 6.63 -13.14 3.36
CA ASN A 361 6.88 -12.17 4.43
C ASN A 361 8.29 -11.53 4.38
N ALA A 362 9.09 -11.83 3.35
CA ALA A 362 10.44 -11.30 3.22
C ALA A 362 10.45 -9.78 2.98
N GLU A 363 11.57 -9.13 3.30
CA GLU A 363 11.74 -7.67 3.14
C GLU A 363 11.42 -7.21 1.71
N ASN A 364 11.93 -7.92 0.69
CA ASN A 364 11.70 -7.58 -0.72
C ASN A 364 10.22 -7.56 -1.12
N ASP A 365 9.35 -8.30 -0.41
CA ASP A 365 7.92 -8.38 -0.72
C ASP A 365 7.09 -7.43 0.13
N THR A 366 7.47 -7.24 1.40
CA THR A 366 6.65 -6.48 2.36
C THR A 366 6.96 -5.01 2.40
N ASN A 367 8.21 -4.59 2.06
CA ASN A 367 8.60 -3.18 1.96
C ASN A 367 8.22 -2.65 0.58
N GLY A 368 7.27 -1.73 0.52
CA GLY A 368 6.80 -1.09 -0.70
C GLY A 368 7.19 0.38 -0.78
N ALA A 369 7.13 0.96 -1.97
CA ALA A 369 7.42 2.37 -2.17
C ALA A 369 6.35 3.26 -1.52
N LEU A 370 6.76 4.34 -0.84
CA LEU A 370 5.86 5.35 -0.29
C LEU A 370 6.51 6.74 -0.38
N LEU A 371 5.87 7.64 -1.13
CA LEU A 371 6.24 9.04 -1.25
C LEU A 371 5.05 9.90 -0.84
N LEU A 372 5.28 10.97 -0.08
CA LEU A 372 4.22 11.89 0.35
C LEU A 372 4.72 13.34 0.27
N SER A 373 4.04 14.16 -0.53
CA SER A 373 4.26 15.60 -0.63
C SER A 373 3.02 16.34 -0.11
N VAL A 374 3.24 17.24 0.85
CA VAL A 374 2.20 18.09 1.44
C VAL A 374 2.55 19.56 1.13
N PRO A 375 1.60 20.40 0.70
CA PRO A 375 1.85 21.81 0.47
C PRO A 375 2.49 22.50 1.69
N GLY A 376 3.57 23.25 1.47
CA GLY A 376 4.24 23.99 2.53
C GLY A 376 5.03 23.15 3.55
N MET A 377 5.27 21.86 3.29
CA MET A 377 6.01 21.02 4.22
C MET A 377 7.47 21.47 4.42
N LYS A 378 7.95 21.44 5.66
CA LYS A 378 9.27 21.97 6.05
C LYS A 378 10.44 21.09 5.61
N HIS A 379 10.24 19.78 5.55
CA HIS A 379 11.29 18.80 5.32
C HIS A 379 11.21 18.15 3.93
N ALA A 380 10.82 18.93 2.90
CA ALA A 380 10.80 18.44 1.54
C ALA A 380 12.18 17.91 1.11
N GLY A 381 12.20 16.76 0.43
CA GLY A 381 13.41 16.06 -0.01
C GLY A 381 14.05 15.16 1.04
N ALA A 382 13.55 15.15 2.28
CA ALA A 382 14.10 14.29 3.33
C ALA A 382 13.63 12.83 3.22
N LYS A 383 14.38 11.94 3.88
CA LYS A 383 14.02 10.52 4.05
C LYS A 383 13.48 10.29 5.45
N ALA A 384 12.29 9.70 5.54
CA ALA A 384 11.71 9.23 6.79
C ALA A 384 12.17 7.78 7.04
N THR A 385 12.82 7.55 8.19
CA THR A 385 13.41 6.25 8.54
C THR A 385 12.59 5.47 9.56
N GLY A 386 11.55 6.05 10.16
CA GLY A 386 10.62 5.38 11.06
C GLY A 386 9.82 4.27 10.35
N LEU A 387 9.49 3.21 11.08
CA LEU A 387 8.65 2.12 10.55
C LEU A 387 7.22 2.63 10.39
N VAL A 388 6.69 2.60 9.17
CA VAL A 388 5.29 2.91 8.87
C VAL A 388 4.63 1.73 8.16
N GLU A 389 3.31 1.67 8.21
CA GLU A 389 2.53 0.61 7.59
C GLU A 389 1.51 1.20 6.61
N PHE A 390 1.15 0.49 5.55
CA PHE A 390 0.20 1.01 4.57
C PHE A 390 -1.21 1.23 5.15
N VAL A 391 -1.59 0.47 6.16
CA VAL A 391 -2.82 0.71 6.92
C VAL A 391 -2.84 2.08 7.63
N ASP A 392 -1.68 2.73 7.80
CA ASP A 392 -1.53 4.06 8.38
C ASP A 392 -1.85 5.20 7.38
N ILE A 393 -1.89 4.91 6.09
CA ILE A 393 -2.11 5.91 5.03
C ILE A 393 -3.50 6.54 5.18
N TYR A 394 -4.53 5.74 5.43
CA TYR A 394 -5.88 6.25 5.60
C TYR A 394 -5.98 7.27 6.76
N PRO A 395 -5.63 6.93 8.02
CA PRO A 395 -5.68 7.92 9.10
C PRO A 395 -4.78 9.13 8.85
N THR A 396 -3.65 8.97 8.16
CA THR A 396 -2.75 10.08 7.85
C THR A 396 -3.37 11.08 6.88
N LEU A 397 -3.97 10.60 5.78
CA LEU A 397 -4.63 11.49 4.82
C LEU A 397 -5.85 12.19 5.43
N ALA A 398 -6.64 11.50 6.24
CA ALA A 398 -7.77 12.10 6.95
C ALA A 398 -7.30 13.20 7.92
N ASP A 399 -6.25 12.94 8.72
CA ASP A 399 -5.66 13.90 9.65
C ASP A 399 -5.04 15.12 8.94
N LEU A 400 -4.34 14.91 7.81
CA LEU A 400 -3.79 15.99 7.00
C LEU A 400 -4.87 16.88 6.37
N ALA A 401 -6.02 16.30 6.07
CA ALA A 401 -7.20 17.03 5.56
C ALA A 401 -8.07 17.64 6.66
N GLY A 402 -7.68 17.51 7.94
CA GLY A 402 -8.46 17.99 9.08
C GLY A 402 -9.79 17.27 9.27
N LEU A 403 -9.90 16.02 8.83
CA LEU A 403 -11.10 15.20 8.97
C LEU A 403 -11.06 14.36 10.25
N PRO A 404 -12.21 14.08 10.88
CA PRO A 404 -12.27 13.19 12.04
C PRO A 404 -11.82 11.78 11.63
N LEU A 405 -11.14 11.07 12.55
CA LEU A 405 -10.69 9.70 12.30
C LEU A 405 -11.81 8.70 12.63
N PRO A 406 -12.21 7.83 11.68
CA PRO A 406 -13.16 6.76 11.95
C PRO A 406 -12.67 5.79 13.04
N ALA A 407 -13.56 5.36 13.94
CA ALA A 407 -13.21 4.51 15.08
C ALA A 407 -12.75 3.09 14.69
N HIS A 408 -13.07 2.63 13.48
CA HIS A 408 -12.69 1.29 12.99
C HIS A 408 -11.24 1.18 12.50
N LEU A 409 -10.50 2.29 12.41
CA LEU A 409 -9.14 2.29 11.88
C LEU A 409 -8.18 1.52 12.77
N GLU A 410 -7.39 0.64 12.18
CA GLU A 410 -6.33 -0.14 12.83
C GLU A 410 -4.93 0.41 12.52
N GLY A 411 -4.84 1.46 11.71
CA GLY A 411 -3.63 2.24 11.45
C GLY A 411 -3.56 3.49 12.31
N LEU A 412 -2.40 4.12 12.32
CA LEU A 412 -2.13 5.36 13.06
C LEU A 412 -1.62 6.45 12.10
N SER A 413 -2.09 7.69 12.28
CA SER A 413 -1.58 8.82 11.49
C SER A 413 -0.09 9.02 11.75
N PHE A 414 0.73 8.93 10.70
CA PHE A 414 2.15 9.28 10.76
C PHE A 414 2.42 10.75 10.44
N LYS A 415 1.44 11.62 10.52
CA LYS A 415 1.62 13.07 10.38
C LYS A 415 2.76 13.62 11.24
N PRO A 416 2.99 13.18 12.51
CA PRO A 416 4.13 13.62 13.29
C PRO A 416 5.50 13.30 12.69
N VAL A 417 5.60 12.32 11.78
CA VAL A 417 6.84 12.00 11.04
C VAL A 417 7.13 13.08 9.99
N LEU A 418 6.12 13.78 9.48
CA LEU A 418 6.31 14.89 8.53
C LEU A 418 6.98 16.09 9.19
N ASP A 419 6.75 16.31 10.49
CA ASP A 419 7.35 17.38 11.27
C ASP A 419 8.79 17.05 11.70
N ASN A 420 9.11 15.77 11.86
CA ASN A 420 10.44 15.28 12.19
C ASN A 420 10.69 13.91 11.53
N PRO A 421 11.26 13.87 10.29
CA PRO A 421 11.45 12.63 9.53
C PRO A 421 12.39 11.60 10.18
N SER A 422 13.27 12.03 11.08
CA SER A 422 14.20 11.15 11.80
C SER A 422 13.67 10.62 13.13
N ARG A 423 12.47 11.06 13.56
CA ARG A 423 11.92 10.59 14.84
C ARG A 423 11.64 9.09 14.80
N PRO A 424 11.95 8.33 15.87
CA PRO A 424 11.42 6.99 16.05
C PRO A 424 9.88 7.03 15.98
N TRP A 425 9.30 6.07 15.26
CA TRP A 425 7.84 5.98 15.12
C TRP A 425 7.33 4.71 15.79
N LYS A 426 6.84 3.74 15.03
CA LYS A 426 6.43 2.45 15.59
C LYS A 426 7.64 1.60 15.96
N PRO A 427 7.64 0.85 17.08
CA PRO A 427 8.70 -0.10 17.41
C PRO A 427 8.68 -1.32 16.49
N ALA A 428 7.54 -1.58 15.81
CA ALA A 428 7.42 -2.67 14.84
C ALA A 428 6.32 -2.39 13.81
N ALA A 429 6.51 -2.96 12.60
CA ALA A 429 5.50 -3.09 11.54
C ALA A 429 5.13 -4.56 11.37
N PHE A 430 3.86 -4.85 11.01
CA PHE A 430 3.32 -6.21 10.96
C PHE A 430 2.81 -6.55 9.56
N SER A 431 3.21 -7.72 9.09
CA SER A 431 2.75 -8.31 7.84
C SER A 431 2.33 -9.76 8.08
N GLN A 432 1.56 -10.33 7.18
CA GLN A 432 1.19 -11.75 7.23
C GLN A 432 1.16 -12.35 5.83
N TYR A 433 1.34 -13.66 5.73
CA TYR A 433 1.15 -14.37 4.46
C TYR A 433 0.66 -15.80 4.69
N PRO A 434 -0.43 -16.24 4.02
CA PRO A 434 -0.94 -17.60 4.15
C PRO A 434 -0.15 -18.60 3.30
N ARG A 435 -0.15 -19.87 3.75
CA ARG A 435 0.27 -21.02 2.95
C ARG A 435 -0.83 -22.06 2.92
N PRO A 436 -1.16 -22.61 1.75
CA PRO A 436 -2.12 -23.72 1.66
C PRO A 436 -1.55 -24.98 2.30
N GLY A 437 -2.43 -25.87 2.75
CA GLY A 437 -2.06 -27.21 3.17
C GLY A 437 -1.60 -28.04 1.97
N ASN A 438 -0.31 -28.33 1.88
CA ASN A 438 0.31 -29.16 0.85
C ASN A 438 1.49 -29.94 1.42
N SER A 439 2.22 -30.69 0.59
CA SER A 439 3.37 -31.50 1.04
C SER A 439 4.44 -30.67 1.77
N ALA A 440 4.72 -29.44 1.30
CA ALA A 440 5.73 -28.56 1.93
C ALA A 440 5.31 -28.11 3.33
N THR A 441 4.01 -27.98 3.61
CA THR A 441 3.45 -27.58 4.92
C THR A 441 3.01 -28.78 5.77
N GLY A 442 3.37 -30.00 5.39
CA GLY A 442 2.90 -31.23 6.07
C GLY A 442 1.39 -31.44 6.00
N GLY A 443 0.74 -30.94 4.94
CA GLY A 443 -0.71 -31.03 4.73
C GLY A 443 -1.55 -30.00 5.49
N GLN A 444 -0.94 -29.15 6.32
CA GLN A 444 -1.65 -28.19 7.17
C GLN A 444 -1.62 -26.77 6.57
N PRO A 445 -2.75 -26.05 6.55
CA PRO A 445 -2.75 -24.65 6.16
C PRO A 445 -2.09 -23.80 7.25
N LEU A 446 -1.14 -22.94 6.86
CA LEU A 446 -0.40 -22.07 7.76
C LEU A 446 -0.72 -20.59 7.51
N MET A 447 -0.52 -19.78 8.56
CA MET A 447 -0.40 -18.32 8.45
C MET A 447 0.96 -17.92 9.02
N GLY A 448 1.79 -17.27 8.21
CA GLY A 448 3.02 -16.64 8.66
C GLY A 448 2.72 -15.23 9.14
N TYR A 449 2.81 -14.98 10.44
CA TYR A 449 2.76 -13.63 11.00
C TYR A 449 4.17 -13.09 11.15
N SER A 450 4.45 -11.95 10.55
CA SER A 450 5.78 -11.34 10.49
C SER A 450 5.77 -9.98 11.17
N MET A 451 6.83 -9.72 11.93
CA MET A 451 7.08 -8.47 12.61
C MET A 451 8.46 -7.93 12.20
N ARG A 452 8.50 -6.71 11.67
CA ARG A 452 9.72 -5.97 11.35
C ARG A 452 9.97 -4.94 12.45
N THR A 453 11.02 -5.14 13.25
CA THR A 453 11.47 -4.17 14.25
C THR A 453 12.56 -3.27 13.66
N GLU A 454 13.18 -2.40 14.44
CA GLU A 454 14.30 -1.57 13.97
C GLU A 454 15.46 -2.42 13.38
N ARG A 455 15.76 -3.54 14.01
CA ARG A 455 16.88 -4.41 13.64
C ARG A 455 16.46 -5.75 13.04
N TYR A 456 15.40 -6.36 13.55
CA TYR A 456 15.07 -7.74 13.25
C TYR A 456 13.81 -7.86 12.41
N ARG A 457 13.78 -8.86 11.53
CA ARG A 457 12.54 -9.47 11.06
C ARG A 457 12.34 -10.79 11.77
N PHE A 458 11.15 -10.97 12.34
CA PHE A 458 10.76 -12.19 13.03
C PHE A 458 9.43 -12.68 12.49
N THR A 459 9.36 -13.95 12.05
CA THR A 459 8.14 -14.57 11.50
C THR A 459 7.82 -15.85 12.25
N ALA A 460 6.58 -15.98 12.70
CA ALA A 460 6.03 -17.23 13.24
C ALA A 460 5.02 -17.81 12.26
N TRP A 461 5.26 -19.04 11.84
CA TRP A 461 4.33 -19.83 11.03
C TRP A 461 3.41 -20.62 11.94
N LEU A 462 2.13 -20.24 11.98
CA LEU A 462 1.12 -20.81 12.86
C LEU A 462 0.14 -21.66 12.05
N HIS A 463 -0.35 -22.75 12.64
CA HIS A 463 -1.45 -23.51 12.05
C HIS A 463 -2.72 -22.64 12.03
N ARG A 464 -3.40 -22.56 10.90
CA ARG A 464 -4.60 -21.69 10.77
C ARG A 464 -5.78 -22.21 11.59
N ASP A 465 -5.86 -23.52 11.77
CA ASP A 465 -6.93 -24.18 12.53
C ASP A 465 -6.64 -24.17 14.05
N ASP A 466 -5.37 -24.02 14.44
CA ASP A 466 -4.93 -23.93 15.84
C ASP A 466 -3.71 -23.00 15.96
N PRO A 467 -3.93 -21.67 16.10
CA PRO A 467 -2.83 -20.70 16.19
C PRO A 467 -1.90 -20.86 17.41
N SER A 468 -2.22 -21.73 18.38
CA SER A 468 -1.32 -22.07 19.47
C SER A 468 -0.14 -22.93 19.01
N LYS A 469 -0.31 -23.67 17.90
CA LYS A 469 0.71 -24.54 17.31
C LYS A 469 1.60 -23.77 16.35
N VAL A 470 2.91 -23.79 16.66
CA VAL A 470 3.97 -23.18 15.85
C VAL A 470 4.58 -24.24 14.95
N ALA A 471 4.47 -24.06 13.62
CA ALA A 471 5.09 -24.95 12.64
C ALA A 471 6.57 -24.61 12.44
N ALA A 472 6.94 -23.33 12.40
CA ALA A 472 8.31 -22.84 12.26
C ALA A 472 8.45 -21.38 12.73
N LEU A 473 9.70 -21.01 13.01
CA LEU A 473 10.11 -19.64 13.29
C LEU A 473 11.20 -19.19 12.32
N GLU A 474 11.18 -17.92 11.96
CA GLU A 474 12.26 -17.27 11.21
C GLU A 474 12.73 -16.02 11.96
N LEU A 475 14.04 -15.81 11.98
CA LEU A 475 14.70 -14.63 12.54
C LEU A 475 15.81 -14.17 11.60
N TYR A 476 15.74 -12.93 11.17
CA TYR A 476 16.77 -12.29 10.36
C TYR A 476 17.26 -11.00 11.02
N ASP A 477 18.58 -10.78 11.02
CA ASP A 477 19.22 -9.61 11.60
C ASP A 477 19.62 -8.62 10.49
N HIS A 478 18.81 -7.59 10.28
CA HIS A 478 19.05 -6.58 9.24
C HIS A 478 20.29 -5.70 9.44
N GLN A 479 20.94 -5.76 10.60
CA GLN A 479 22.21 -5.08 10.80
C GLN A 479 23.36 -5.82 10.11
N THR A 480 23.31 -7.15 10.05
CA THR A 480 24.36 -8.01 9.48
C THR A 480 23.94 -8.72 8.20
N ASP A 481 22.64 -8.95 8.02
CA ASP A 481 22.05 -9.63 6.87
C ASP A 481 20.75 -8.92 6.42
N PRO A 482 20.84 -7.72 5.82
CA PRO A 482 19.68 -6.96 5.38
C PRO A 482 18.90 -7.64 4.23
N GLN A 483 19.49 -8.66 3.61
CA GLN A 483 18.88 -9.43 2.53
C GLN A 483 18.20 -10.72 3.00
N GLU A 484 18.20 -11.01 4.31
CA GLU A 484 17.53 -12.18 4.88
C GLU A 484 18.02 -13.53 4.31
N ASN A 485 19.34 -13.68 4.16
CA ASN A 485 19.98 -14.86 3.55
C ASN A 485 20.06 -16.06 4.51
N GLN A 486 20.02 -15.81 5.82
CA GLN A 486 20.14 -16.88 6.82
C GLN A 486 19.14 -16.73 7.97
N ASN A 487 18.32 -17.75 8.16
CA ASN A 487 17.44 -17.85 9.32
C ASN A 487 18.24 -18.21 10.58
N LEU A 488 18.16 -17.36 11.61
CA LEU A 488 18.87 -17.50 12.88
C LEU A 488 18.00 -18.12 13.99
N ALA A 489 16.71 -18.38 13.75
CA ALA A 489 15.75 -18.75 14.80
C ALA A 489 16.09 -20.04 15.54
N LYS A 490 16.83 -20.95 14.91
CA LYS A 490 17.20 -22.26 15.52
C LYS A 490 18.55 -22.22 16.24
N ARG A 491 19.27 -21.10 16.21
CA ARG A 491 20.58 -21.00 16.85
C ARG A 491 20.44 -20.80 18.36
N THR A 492 21.19 -21.58 19.11
CA THR A 492 21.12 -21.57 20.60
C THR A 492 21.44 -20.19 21.18
N GLU A 493 22.41 -19.48 20.61
CA GLU A 493 22.78 -18.12 21.02
C GLU A 493 21.67 -17.08 20.85
N HIS A 494 20.68 -17.37 20.03
CA HIS A 494 19.53 -16.49 19.80
C HIS A 494 18.26 -16.91 20.56
N ALA A 495 18.29 -17.97 21.38
CA ALA A 495 17.09 -18.53 22.05
C ALA A 495 16.35 -17.48 22.91
N ALA A 496 17.10 -16.67 23.69
CA ALA A 496 16.50 -15.62 24.51
C ALA A 496 15.85 -14.52 23.65
N LEU A 497 16.50 -14.11 22.57
CA LEU A 497 15.97 -13.12 21.61
C LEU A 497 14.71 -13.67 20.91
N VAL A 498 14.70 -14.92 20.49
CA VAL A 498 13.53 -15.57 19.88
C VAL A 498 12.35 -15.59 20.85
N ALA A 499 12.57 -15.89 22.12
CA ALA A 499 11.52 -15.86 23.16
C ALA A 499 10.97 -14.43 23.35
N GLN A 500 11.83 -13.43 23.40
CA GLN A 500 11.45 -12.01 23.50
C GLN A 500 10.61 -11.59 22.29
N LEU A 501 11.08 -11.84 21.07
CA LEU A 501 10.39 -11.46 19.84
C LEU A 501 9.06 -12.23 19.65
N THR A 502 9.00 -13.49 20.12
CA THR A 502 7.74 -14.26 20.16
C THR A 502 6.71 -13.57 21.06
N THR A 503 7.13 -13.11 22.23
CA THR A 503 6.25 -12.37 23.17
C THR A 503 5.77 -11.05 22.53
N GLN A 504 6.68 -10.31 21.88
CA GLN A 504 6.35 -9.05 21.20
C GLN A 504 5.40 -9.27 20.02
N LEU A 505 5.63 -10.31 19.20
CA LEU A 505 4.74 -10.65 18.08
C LEU A 505 3.34 -11.01 18.57
N ARG A 506 3.23 -11.79 19.66
CA ARG A 506 1.95 -12.17 20.27
C ARG A 506 1.19 -10.99 20.88
N ALA A 507 1.90 -10.00 21.43
CA ALA A 507 1.29 -8.75 21.89
C ALA A 507 0.65 -7.93 20.73
N GLY A 508 1.15 -8.13 19.50
CA GLY A 508 0.57 -7.67 18.25
C GLY A 508 0.70 -6.17 18.02
N TRP A 509 0.09 -5.72 16.93
CA TRP A 509 0.22 -4.35 16.44
C TRP A 509 -0.34 -3.28 17.40
N LYS A 510 -1.32 -3.62 18.24
CA LYS A 510 -1.87 -2.69 19.24
C LYS A 510 -0.85 -2.29 20.29
N ALA A 511 0.01 -3.24 20.69
CA ALA A 511 1.08 -2.98 21.64
C ALA A 511 2.29 -2.26 21.01
N ALA A 512 2.36 -2.21 19.67
CA ALA A 512 3.39 -1.50 18.93
C ALA A 512 2.99 -0.07 18.53
N ALA A 513 2.05 0.55 19.24
CA ALA A 513 1.78 1.97 19.08
C ALA A 513 3.02 2.80 19.50
N PRO A 514 3.33 3.91 18.80
CA PRO A 514 4.43 4.77 19.19
C PRO A 514 4.18 5.34 20.60
N ALA A 515 5.26 5.55 21.35
CA ALA A 515 5.18 6.25 22.62
C ALA A 515 4.59 7.65 22.39
N ARG A 516 3.63 8.04 23.21
CA ARG A 516 2.97 9.35 23.18
C ARG A 516 3.92 10.45 23.66
#